data_2b19d67ebf60d2829d0ed15051c468d5
#
_entry.id   2b19d67ebf60d2829d0ed15051c468d5
#
_cell.length_a   1.000
_cell.length_b   1.000
_cell.length_c   1.000
_cell.angle_alpha   90.00
_cell.angle_beta   90.00
_cell.angle_gamma   90.00
#
_symmetry.space_group_name_H-M   'P 1'
#
loop_
_entity.id
_entity.type
_entity.pdbx_description
1 polymer ?
#
loop_
_entity_poly.entity_id
_entity_poly.type
_entity_poly.pdbx_seq_one_letter_code
_entity_poly.pdbx_strand_id
1 'polypeptide(L)'
;MSDELFDDKLLDILESIDIVLKRTEHISTPEYFLKDDNAIILFDSVLMRLQAIGETLKSLTSKTDIYSENIRGAIKLREKYHITI
;
A
#
# COMPACT_ATOMS: atom_id res chain seq x y z
N MET A 1 24.09 -6.02 -3.85
CA MET A 1 22.74 -6.37 -3.75
C MET A 1 22.10 -6.60 -5.09
N SER A 2 21.39 -7.61 -5.19
CA SER A 2 20.88 -7.97 -6.49
C SER A 2 19.52 -7.35 -6.76
N ASP A 3 19.25 -7.20 -8.03
CA ASP A 3 17.94 -6.80 -8.50
C ASP A 3 16.88 -7.84 -8.14
N GLU A 4 17.29 -9.10 -7.91
CA GLU A 4 16.38 -10.17 -7.51
C GLU A 4 15.69 -9.89 -6.18
N LEU A 5 16.41 -9.39 -5.18
CA LEU A 5 15.81 -9.08 -3.90
C LEU A 5 14.81 -7.92 -4.02
N PHE A 6 15.16 -6.93 -4.84
CA PHE A 6 14.25 -5.82 -5.11
C PHE A 6 12.99 -6.33 -5.82
N ASP A 7 13.16 -7.17 -6.83
CA ASP A 7 12.05 -7.73 -7.60
C ASP A 7 11.15 -8.58 -6.71
N ASP A 8 11.72 -9.40 -5.81
CA ASP A 8 10.94 -10.21 -4.88
C ASP A 8 10.09 -9.35 -3.96
N LYS A 9 10.66 -8.27 -3.42
CA LYS A 9 9.92 -7.36 -2.57
C LYS A 9 8.83 -6.64 -3.33
N LEU A 10 9.10 -6.25 -4.56
CA LEU A 10 8.12 -5.60 -5.40
C LEU A 10 6.96 -6.54 -5.71
N LEU A 11 7.23 -7.81 -6.00
CA LEU A 11 6.20 -8.81 -6.20
C LEU A 11 5.34 -8.98 -4.94
N ASP A 12 5.96 -9.02 -3.77
CA ASP A 12 5.23 -9.13 -2.50
C ASP A 12 4.26 -7.95 -2.33
N ILE A 13 4.72 -6.75 -2.67
CA ILE A 13 3.86 -5.55 -2.61
C ILE A 13 2.69 -5.69 -3.57
N LEU A 14 2.95 -6.10 -4.81
CA LEU A 14 1.91 -6.26 -5.82
C LEU A 14 0.89 -7.31 -5.41
N GLU A 15 1.33 -8.43 -4.86
CA GLU A 15 0.44 -9.47 -4.34
C GLU A 15 -0.41 -8.94 -3.19
N SER A 16 0.17 -8.18 -2.29
CA SER A 16 -0.57 -7.60 -1.17
C SER A 16 -1.62 -6.60 -1.65
N ILE A 17 -1.29 -5.79 -2.64
CA ILE A 17 -2.25 -4.85 -3.24
C ILE A 17 -3.39 -5.63 -3.88
N ASP A 18 -3.09 -6.69 -4.62
CA ASP A 18 -4.10 -7.51 -5.27
C ASP A 18 -5.06 -8.12 -4.24
N ILE A 19 -4.53 -8.62 -3.13
CA ILE A 19 -5.34 -9.17 -2.05
C ILE A 19 -6.27 -8.10 -1.47
N VAL A 20 -5.75 -6.90 -1.22
CA VAL A 20 -6.56 -5.80 -0.70
C VAL A 20 -7.68 -5.46 -1.68
N LEU A 21 -7.37 -5.35 -2.95
CA LEU A 21 -8.36 -5.02 -3.97
C LEU A 21 -9.45 -6.09 -4.05
N LYS A 22 -9.08 -7.35 -4.02
CA LYS A 22 -10.05 -8.45 -4.07
C LYS A 22 -10.95 -8.48 -2.85
N ARG A 23 -10.39 -8.26 -1.68
CA ARG A 23 -11.16 -8.28 -0.43
C ARG A 23 -12.11 -7.10 -0.31
N THR A 24 -11.83 -6.00 -0.98
CA THR A 24 -12.63 -4.78 -0.88
C THR A 24 -13.46 -4.49 -2.11
N GLU A 25 -13.42 -5.33 -3.14
CA GLU A 25 -14.11 -5.06 -4.41
C GLU A 25 -15.63 -4.92 -4.26
N HIS A 26 -16.21 -5.57 -3.26
CA HIS A 26 -17.65 -5.53 -3.00
C HIS A 26 -18.07 -4.34 -2.13
N ILE A 27 -17.12 -3.53 -1.69
CA ILE A 27 -17.38 -2.41 -0.79
C ILE A 27 -17.55 -1.15 -1.61
N SER A 28 -18.74 -0.54 -1.53
CA SER A 28 -19.06 0.66 -2.30
C SER A 28 -19.05 1.93 -1.45
N THR A 29 -19.13 1.82 -0.13
CA THR A 29 -19.12 2.97 0.76
C THR A 29 -18.29 2.70 2.00
N PRO A 30 -17.71 3.75 2.63
CA PRO A 30 -16.95 3.58 3.87
C PRO A 30 -17.80 3.04 5.03
N GLU A 31 -19.09 3.29 5.02
CA GLU A 31 -20.01 2.85 6.07
C GLU A 31 -20.09 1.33 6.16
N TYR A 32 -19.73 0.63 5.08
CA TYR A 32 -19.66 -0.82 5.09
C TYR A 32 -18.85 -1.35 6.27
N PHE A 33 -17.74 -0.70 6.59
CA PHE A 33 -16.84 -1.16 7.65
C PHE A 33 -17.42 -1.01 9.05
N LEU A 34 -18.51 -0.30 9.17
CA LEU A 34 -19.16 -0.08 10.47
C LEU A 34 -20.37 -0.99 10.68
N LYS A 35 -20.72 -1.82 9.70
CA LYS A 35 -22.00 -2.55 9.74
C LYS A 35 -22.01 -3.70 10.75
N ASP A 36 -20.89 -4.39 10.95
CA ASP A 36 -20.81 -5.53 11.87
C ASP A 36 -19.34 -5.86 12.20
N ASP A 37 -19.16 -6.84 13.09
CA ASP A 37 -17.83 -7.24 13.55
C ASP A 37 -16.96 -7.81 12.43
N ASN A 38 -17.56 -8.56 11.51
CA ASN A 38 -16.82 -9.11 10.38
C ASN A 38 -16.27 -8.01 9.48
N ALA A 39 -17.02 -6.95 9.28
CA ALA A 39 -16.57 -5.81 8.51
C ALA A 39 -15.43 -5.08 9.20
N ILE A 40 -15.48 -4.96 10.53
CA ILE A 40 -14.40 -4.34 11.30
C ILE A 40 -13.13 -5.19 11.21
N ILE A 41 -13.26 -6.50 11.31
CA ILE A 41 -12.12 -7.42 11.15
C ILE A 41 -11.50 -7.27 9.76
N LEU A 42 -12.32 -7.16 8.73
CA LEU A 42 -11.84 -6.93 7.37
C LEU A 42 -11.07 -5.61 7.28
N PHE A 43 -11.60 -4.55 7.89
CA PHE A 43 -10.96 -3.25 7.91
C PHE A 43 -9.58 -3.33 8.57
N ASP A 44 -9.49 -3.97 9.73
CA ASP A 44 -8.22 -4.15 10.44
C ASP A 44 -7.22 -4.93 9.58
N SER A 45 -7.67 -5.99 8.92
CA SER A 45 -6.83 -6.80 8.03
C SER A 45 -6.27 -5.95 6.88
N VAL A 46 -7.09 -5.12 6.27
CA VAL A 46 -6.68 -4.23 5.18
C VAL A 46 -5.65 -3.22 5.69
N LEU A 47 -5.90 -2.62 6.85
CA LEU A 47 -4.95 -1.66 7.43
C LEU A 47 -3.59 -2.29 7.71
N MET A 48 -3.57 -3.50 8.25
CA MET A 48 -2.32 -4.21 8.52
C MET A 48 -1.53 -4.45 7.23
N ARG A 49 -2.20 -4.83 6.15
CA ARG A 49 -1.54 -5.03 4.87
C ARG A 49 -1.02 -3.72 4.29
N LEU A 50 -1.79 -2.65 4.41
CA LEU A 50 -1.33 -1.33 3.94
C LEU A 50 -0.11 -0.87 4.72
N GLN A 51 -0.05 -1.11 6.02
CA GLN A 51 1.13 -0.80 6.82
C GLN A 51 2.34 -1.62 6.37
N ALA A 52 2.15 -2.91 6.13
CA ALA A 52 3.23 -3.77 5.66
C ALA A 52 3.76 -3.33 4.30
N ILE A 53 2.86 -2.94 3.40
CA ILE A 53 3.25 -2.40 2.08
C ILE A 53 4.07 -1.13 2.27
N GLY A 54 3.62 -0.23 3.13
CA GLY A 54 4.32 1.03 3.41
C GLY A 54 5.72 0.80 3.97
N GLU A 55 5.86 -0.14 4.90
CA GLU A 55 7.16 -0.47 5.48
C GLU A 55 8.11 -1.09 4.44
N THR A 56 7.58 -1.96 3.58
CA THR A 56 8.39 -2.56 2.53
C THR A 56 8.87 -1.50 1.53
N LEU A 57 7.98 -0.59 1.14
CA LEU A 57 8.35 0.53 0.27
C LEU A 57 9.43 1.40 0.90
N LYS A 58 9.28 1.70 2.18
CA LYS A 58 10.28 2.47 2.91
C LYS A 58 11.63 1.76 2.92
N SER A 59 11.64 0.46 3.14
CA SER A 59 12.86 -0.35 3.10
C SER A 59 13.53 -0.30 1.73
N LEU A 60 12.76 -0.37 0.66
CA LEU A 60 13.30 -0.29 -0.70
C LEU A 60 13.89 1.07 -0.99
N THR A 61 13.22 2.14 -0.60
CA THR A 61 13.64 3.49 -0.91
C THR A 61 14.83 3.96 -0.10
N SER A 62 15.06 3.38 1.06
CA SER A 62 16.21 3.73 1.88
C SER A 62 17.53 3.22 1.30
N LYS A 63 17.48 2.34 0.30
CA LYS A 63 18.67 1.69 -0.25
C LYS A 63 19.18 2.32 -1.53
N THR A 64 18.37 3.12 -2.22
CA THR A 64 18.78 3.71 -3.50
C THR A 64 18.25 5.13 -3.63
N ASP A 65 19.11 6.04 -4.09
CA ASP A 65 18.73 7.43 -4.30
C ASP A 65 17.72 7.58 -5.45
N ILE A 66 17.83 6.74 -6.46
CA ILE A 66 16.93 6.79 -7.62
C ILE A 66 15.48 6.60 -7.18
N TYR A 67 15.24 5.60 -6.34
CA TYR A 67 13.89 5.33 -5.86
C TYR A 67 13.41 6.43 -4.92
N SER A 68 14.31 7.00 -4.13
CA SER A 68 13.97 8.14 -3.27
C SER A 68 13.48 9.33 -4.08
N GLU A 69 14.14 9.64 -5.19
CA GLU A 69 13.73 10.74 -6.07
C GLU A 69 12.36 10.48 -6.68
N ASN A 70 12.10 9.26 -7.13
CA ASN A 70 10.81 8.90 -7.70
C ASN A 70 9.70 9.04 -6.68
N ILE A 71 9.96 8.66 -5.44
CA ILE A 71 8.98 8.78 -4.37
C ILE A 71 8.75 10.24 -4.00
N ARG A 72 9.80 11.06 -3.97
CA ARG A 72 9.64 12.49 -3.75
C ARG A 72 8.76 13.11 -4.84
N GLY A 73 8.95 12.70 -6.09
CA GLY A 73 8.09 13.13 -7.18
C GLY A 73 6.64 12.75 -6.97
N ALA A 74 6.39 11.51 -6.52
CA ALA A 74 5.03 11.04 -6.22
C ALA A 74 4.41 11.81 -5.05
N ILE A 75 5.20 12.11 -4.02
CA ILE A 75 4.72 12.90 -2.88
C ILE A 75 4.35 14.31 -3.33
N LYS A 76 5.17 14.93 -4.16
CA LYS A 76 4.88 16.28 -4.69
C LYS A 76 3.60 16.29 -5.52
N LEU A 77 3.38 15.27 -6.33
CA LEU A 77 2.14 15.14 -7.10
C LEU A 77 0.94 15.00 -6.19
N ARG A 78 1.06 14.19 -5.15
CA ARG A 78 -0.02 14.03 -4.18
C ARG A 78 -0.36 15.35 -3.51
N GLU A 79 0.64 16.12 -3.10
CA GLU A 79 0.42 17.42 -2.47
C GLU A 79 -0.20 18.41 -3.44
N LYS A 80 0.29 18.42 -4.68
CA LYS A 80 -0.22 19.35 -5.71
C LYS A 80 -1.71 19.13 -5.99
N TYR A 81 -2.16 17.88 -6.01
CA TYR A 81 -3.53 17.55 -6.34
C TYR A 81 -4.39 17.26 -5.10
N HIS A 82 -3.85 17.46 -3.90
CA HIS A 82 -4.56 17.25 -2.63
C HIS A 82 -5.11 15.84 -2.47
N ILE A 83 -4.37 14.85 -3.00
CA ILE A 83 -4.75 13.45 -2.84
C ILE A 83 -4.35 12.98 -1.45
N THR A 84 -5.32 12.43 -0.72
CA THR A 84 -5.09 11.87 0.62
C THR A 84 -5.04 10.35 0.52
N ILE A 85 -3.99 9.79 1.05
CA ILE A 85 -3.82 8.33 1.11
C ILE A 85 -3.66 7.92 2.55
#